data_06ce6140d1fe2541f83b24abb5bb74c0
#
_entry.id   06ce6140d1fe2541f83b24abb5bb74c0
#
_cell.length_a   1.000
_cell.length_b   1.000
_cell.length_c   1.000
_cell.angle_alpha   90.00
_cell.angle_beta   90.00
_cell.angle_gamma   90.00
#
_symmetry.space_group_name_H-M   'P 1'
#
loop_
_entity.id
_entity.type
_entity.pdbx_description
1 polymer ?
#
loop_
_entity_poly.entity_id
_entity_poly.type
_entity_poly.pdbx_seq_one_letter_code
_entity_poly.pdbx_strand_id
1 'polypeptide(L)'
;MSWIYDLPDGRKACIYMEGNRILLRTFSNRSTGTAAVLKEGCRSELFCFMFYGTIYFAYEDTGGGIVFDGIGSGSEIRLQPSGEISGIRLAAAAGGICVFFMTKDTDTGRSRLNVWEPYESGDHRIIREEKRSFQYCTLQLDNTILAVLYRGREILSACIWVEGELRDIVTPEQNERADRLFEELELERQTAREEKELTERKRQEYEQLLRQYAGEIRYVKQKYDELAEYAEKLQRAVKQWREQYMEEIDI
;
A
#
# COMPACT_ATOMS: atom_id res chain seq x y z
N MET A 1 3.06 -5.48 1.56
CA MET A 1 2.94 -4.00 1.53
C MET A 1 2.19 -3.65 0.24
N SER A 2 1.26 -2.69 0.29
CA SER A 2 0.45 -2.28 -0.88
C SER A 2 0.38 -0.77 -0.94
N TRP A 3 0.33 -0.24 -2.15
CA TRP A 3 0.31 1.18 -2.48
C TRP A 3 -0.94 1.47 -3.30
N ILE A 4 -1.69 2.51 -2.94
CA ILE A 4 -2.93 2.88 -3.64
C ILE A 4 -2.81 4.32 -4.12
N TYR A 5 -3.07 4.53 -5.39
CA TYR A 5 -3.01 5.82 -6.06
C TYR A 5 -4.29 6.13 -6.82
N ASP A 6 -4.68 7.38 -6.82
CA ASP A 6 -5.74 7.88 -7.69
C ASP A 6 -5.16 8.16 -9.08
N LEU A 7 -5.76 7.59 -10.11
CA LEU A 7 -5.37 7.80 -11.50
C LEU A 7 -6.13 8.99 -12.09
N PRO A 8 -5.56 9.68 -13.11
CA PRO A 8 -6.20 10.84 -13.74
C PRO A 8 -7.57 10.56 -14.35
N ASP A 9 -7.86 9.32 -14.68
CA ASP A 9 -9.14 8.86 -15.24
C ASP A 9 -10.20 8.50 -14.17
N GLY A 10 -9.94 8.82 -12.91
CA GLY A 10 -10.83 8.56 -11.77
C GLY A 10 -10.82 7.11 -11.27
N ARG A 11 -9.98 6.25 -11.84
CA ARG A 11 -9.74 4.90 -11.29
C ARG A 11 -8.69 4.97 -10.17
N LYS A 12 -8.63 3.92 -9.37
CA LYS A 12 -7.56 3.71 -8.40
C LYS A 12 -6.65 2.58 -8.89
N ALA A 13 -5.35 2.77 -8.71
CA ALA A 13 -4.34 1.73 -8.94
C ALA A 13 -3.85 1.21 -7.59
N CYS A 14 -3.83 -0.10 -7.42
CA CYS A 14 -3.19 -0.75 -6.28
C CYS A 14 -1.99 -1.54 -6.78
N ILE A 15 -0.81 -1.23 -6.25
CA ILE A 15 0.43 -1.95 -6.53
C ILE A 15 0.83 -2.69 -5.26
N TYR A 16 1.12 -3.97 -5.39
CA TYR A 16 1.48 -4.82 -4.26
C TYR A 16 2.41 -5.95 -4.68
N MET A 17 3.11 -6.51 -3.70
CA MET A 17 3.91 -7.72 -3.89
C MET A 17 3.13 -8.96 -3.49
N GLU A 18 3.23 -10.00 -4.30
CA GLU A 18 2.75 -11.36 -4.00
C GLU A 18 3.83 -12.38 -4.41
N GLY A 19 4.44 -12.99 -3.41
CA GLY A 19 5.63 -13.82 -3.62
C GLY A 19 6.78 -12.98 -4.18
N ASN A 20 7.29 -13.38 -5.36
CA ASN A 20 8.37 -12.68 -6.06
C ASN A 20 7.87 -11.81 -7.23
N ARG A 21 6.59 -11.41 -7.21
CA ARG A 21 5.96 -10.63 -8.27
C ARG A 21 5.44 -9.31 -7.77
N ILE A 22 5.55 -8.29 -8.60
CA ILE A 22 4.87 -7.01 -8.42
C ILE A 22 3.62 -7.02 -9.31
N LEU A 23 2.48 -6.79 -8.69
CA LEU A 23 1.17 -6.83 -9.31
C LEU A 23 0.53 -5.44 -9.30
N LEU A 24 -0.12 -5.10 -10.41
CA LEU A 24 -0.98 -3.92 -10.54
C LEU A 24 -2.43 -4.36 -10.67
N ARG A 25 -3.30 -3.82 -9.84
CA ARG A 25 -4.75 -3.96 -9.98
C ARG A 25 -5.40 -2.59 -10.03
N THR A 26 -6.26 -2.39 -11.02
CA THR A 26 -7.04 -1.15 -11.13
C THR A 26 -8.46 -1.36 -10.64
N PHE A 27 -9.02 -0.34 -10.01
CA PHE A 27 -10.38 -0.35 -9.47
C PHE A 27 -11.16 0.86 -10.00
N SER A 28 -12.43 0.65 -10.26
CA SER A 28 -13.40 1.73 -10.45
C SER A 28 -14.58 1.53 -9.50
N ASN A 29 -15.45 2.52 -9.37
CA ASN A 29 -16.64 2.40 -8.52
C ASN A 29 -17.59 1.27 -8.95
N ARG A 30 -17.40 0.68 -10.13
CA ARG A 30 -18.28 -0.34 -10.73
C ARG A 30 -17.60 -1.67 -11.05
N SER A 31 -16.27 -1.73 -11.03
CA SER A 31 -15.55 -2.95 -11.42
C SER A 31 -14.17 -3.03 -10.78
N THR A 32 -13.77 -4.25 -10.49
CA THR A 32 -12.41 -4.60 -10.08
C THR A 32 -11.72 -5.23 -11.27
N GLY A 33 -10.65 -4.64 -11.76
CA GLY A 33 -9.83 -5.21 -12.82
C GLY A 33 -9.09 -6.47 -12.38
N THR A 34 -8.70 -7.30 -13.32
CA THR A 34 -7.77 -8.41 -13.10
C THR A 34 -6.39 -7.85 -12.71
N ALA A 35 -5.67 -8.56 -11.86
CA ALA A 35 -4.29 -8.20 -11.54
C ALA A 35 -3.40 -8.47 -12.76
N ALA A 36 -2.62 -7.47 -13.15
CA ALA A 36 -1.58 -7.60 -14.16
C ALA A 36 -0.22 -7.73 -13.48
N VAL A 37 0.62 -8.63 -13.95
CA VAL A 37 2.01 -8.76 -13.48
C VAL A 37 2.81 -7.63 -14.11
N LEU A 38 3.37 -6.74 -13.28
CA LEU A 38 4.28 -5.70 -13.72
C LEU A 38 5.71 -6.21 -13.85
N LYS A 39 6.17 -6.93 -12.83
CA LYS A 39 7.54 -7.46 -12.74
C LYS A 39 7.56 -8.81 -12.03
N GLU A 40 8.56 -9.61 -12.37
CA GLU A 40 8.90 -10.86 -11.71
C GLU A 40 10.35 -10.80 -11.19
N GLY A 41 10.71 -11.70 -10.28
CA GLY A 41 12.06 -11.76 -9.74
C GLY A 41 12.35 -10.70 -8.67
N CYS A 42 11.31 -10.24 -7.98
CA CYS A 42 11.46 -9.31 -6.85
C CYS A 42 11.81 -10.09 -5.59
N ARG A 43 12.83 -9.64 -4.85
CA ARG A 43 13.26 -10.30 -3.62
C ARG A 43 12.57 -9.73 -2.39
N SER A 44 12.66 -8.43 -2.21
CA SER A 44 12.09 -7.74 -1.06
C SER A 44 11.91 -6.24 -1.36
N GLU A 45 11.21 -5.55 -0.48
CA GLU A 45 11.12 -4.09 -0.41
C GLU A 45 10.70 -3.41 -1.72
N LEU A 46 9.41 -3.48 -2.02
CA LEU A 46 8.81 -2.61 -3.03
C LEU A 46 8.52 -1.24 -2.41
N PHE A 47 8.94 -0.16 -3.06
CA PHE A 47 8.49 1.19 -2.78
C PHE A 47 7.92 1.82 -4.05
N CYS A 48 6.75 2.46 -3.92
CA CYS A 48 6.09 3.15 -5.03
C CYS A 48 5.92 4.62 -4.70
N PHE A 49 5.98 5.46 -5.73
CA PHE A 49 5.86 6.90 -5.62
C PHE A 49 5.18 7.48 -6.87
N MET A 50 4.20 8.37 -6.68
CA MET A 50 3.56 9.05 -7.81
C MET A 50 4.22 10.42 -8.02
N PHE A 51 4.68 10.66 -9.25
CA PHE A 51 5.29 11.91 -9.65
C PHE A 51 4.77 12.34 -11.02
N TYR A 52 4.21 13.54 -11.13
CA TYR A 52 3.57 14.08 -12.33
C TYR A 52 2.59 13.10 -13.02
N GLY A 53 1.76 12.42 -12.22
CA GLY A 53 0.75 11.48 -12.75
C GLY A 53 1.28 10.12 -13.20
N THR A 54 2.59 9.91 -13.14
CA THR A 54 3.23 8.60 -13.40
C THR A 54 3.58 7.94 -12.08
N ILE A 55 3.28 6.65 -11.96
CA ILE A 55 3.67 5.87 -10.79
C ILE A 55 5.02 5.24 -11.09
N TYR A 56 6.00 5.61 -10.28
CA TYR A 56 7.34 5.01 -10.27
C TYR A 56 7.44 4.01 -9.13
N PHE A 57 8.28 3.02 -9.31
CA PHE A 57 8.53 2.03 -8.27
C PHE A 57 10.00 1.58 -8.30
N ALA A 58 10.50 1.23 -7.13
CA ALA A 58 11.81 0.62 -6.97
C ALA A 58 11.71 -0.62 -6.08
N TYR A 59 12.51 -1.62 -6.37
CA TYR A 59 12.56 -2.88 -5.64
C TYR A 59 13.94 -3.53 -5.73
N GLU A 60 14.23 -4.42 -4.79
CA GLU A 60 15.39 -5.30 -4.86
C GLU A 60 15.06 -6.51 -5.74
N ASP A 61 15.88 -6.79 -6.73
CA ASP A 61 15.76 -7.99 -7.56
C ASP A 61 16.43 -9.21 -6.92
N THR A 62 16.20 -10.39 -7.49
CA THR A 62 16.81 -11.65 -7.02
C THR A 62 18.32 -11.69 -7.20
N GLY A 63 18.89 -10.82 -8.03
CA GLY A 63 20.33 -10.67 -8.22
C GLY A 63 20.99 -9.74 -7.19
N GLY A 64 20.22 -9.16 -6.26
CA GLY A 64 20.71 -8.22 -5.26
C GLY A 64 20.97 -6.84 -5.83
N GLY A 65 20.36 -6.48 -6.94
CA GLY A 65 20.33 -5.15 -7.54
C GLY A 65 19.08 -4.37 -7.18
N ILE A 66 19.13 -3.05 -7.34
CA ILE A 66 17.97 -2.18 -7.27
C ILE A 66 17.47 -1.93 -8.69
N VAL A 67 16.20 -2.22 -8.92
CA VAL A 67 15.51 -1.93 -10.17
C VAL A 67 14.58 -0.74 -9.93
N PHE A 68 14.69 0.26 -10.81
CA PHE A 68 13.80 1.41 -10.84
C PHE A 68 13.08 1.44 -12.18
N ASP A 69 11.77 1.67 -12.15
CA ASP A 69 10.94 1.74 -13.36
C ASP A 69 9.71 2.62 -13.11
N GLY A 70 9.07 3.06 -14.20
CA GLY A 70 7.80 3.78 -14.17
C GLY A 70 6.73 3.04 -14.96
N ILE A 71 5.50 3.03 -14.48
CA ILE A 71 4.40 2.38 -15.21
C ILE A 71 4.20 3.10 -16.55
N GLY A 72 4.47 2.37 -17.65
CA GLY A 72 4.36 2.90 -19.00
C GLY A 72 5.57 3.73 -19.47
N SER A 73 6.61 3.85 -18.66
CA SER A 73 7.83 4.58 -19.07
C SER A 73 8.69 3.84 -20.11
N GLY A 74 8.63 2.51 -20.10
CA GLY A 74 9.39 1.64 -20.99
C GLY A 74 10.91 1.64 -20.74
N SER A 75 11.37 2.27 -19.64
CA SER A 75 12.79 2.41 -19.31
C SER A 75 13.08 1.87 -17.92
N GLU A 76 13.39 0.59 -17.85
CA GLU A 76 13.91 -0.03 -16.62
C GLU A 76 15.38 0.35 -16.46
N ILE A 77 15.72 0.91 -15.29
CA ILE A 77 17.09 1.27 -14.94
C ILE A 77 17.51 0.41 -13.74
N ARG A 78 18.75 -0.08 -13.76
CA ARG A 78 19.30 -0.96 -12.74
C ARG A 78 20.56 -0.40 -12.14
N LEU A 79 20.69 -0.58 -10.83
CA LEU A 79 21.88 -0.29 -10.06
C LEU A 79 22.31 -1.57 -9.33
N GLN A 80 23.61 -1.85 -9.35
CA GLN A 80 24.18 -2.99 -8.63
C GLN A 80 25.09 -2.48 -7.49
N PRO A 81 24.52 -2.13 -6.32
CA PRO A 81 25.33 -1.69 -5.19
C PRO A 81 26.05 -2.87 -4.54
N SER A 82 27.15 -2.58 -3.84
CA SER A 82 27.83 -3.58 -3.03
C SER A 82 27.18 -3.70 -1.65
N GLY A 83 27.01 -4.94 -1.16
CA GLY A 83 26.44 -5.24 0.16
C GLY A 83 24.96 -5.56 0.17
N GLU A 84 24.44 -5.83 1.35
CA GLU A 84 23.03 -6.16 1.56
C GLU A 84 22.16 -4.90 1.51
N ILE A 85 21.16 -4.89 0.64
CA ILE A 85 20.26 -3.75 0.42
C ILE A 85 19.10 -3.80 1.41
N SER A 86 18.69 -2.64 1.90
CA SER A 86 17.46 -2.49 2.69
C SER A 86 16.95 -1.05 2.65
N GLY A 87 15.68 -0.87 3.03
CA GLY A 87 15.06 0.44 3.25
C GLY A 87 14.93 1.28 1.98
N ILE A 88 14.62 0.69 0.82
CA ILE A 88 14.42 1.44 -0.42
C ILE A 88 13.30 2.48 -0.26
N ARG A 89 13.56 3.74 -0.66
CA ARG A 89 12.60 4.84 -0.68
C ARG A 89 12.76 5.66 -1.96
N LEU A 90 11.66 6.17 -2.45
CA LEU A 90 11.61 7.10 -3.56
C LEU A 90 11.18 8.48 -3.07
N ALA A 91 11.80 9.51 -3.60
CA ALA A 91 11.40 10.89 -3.37
C ALA A 91 11.72 11.71 -4.62
N ALA A 92 11.03 12.86 -4.80
CA ALA A 92 11.28 13.75 -5.91
C ALA A 92 11.97 15.03 -5.44
N ALA A 93 12.99 15.45 -6.18
CA ALA A 93 13.64 16.74 -6.03
C ALA A 93 13.48 17.57 -7.30
N ALA A 94 13.98 18.79 -7.32
CA ALA A 94 13.87 19.72 -8.46
C ALA A 94 14.42 19.14 -9.78
N GLY A 95 15.38 18.22 -9.70
CA GLY A 95 16.00 17.56 -10.87
C GLY A 95 15.36 16.25 -11.29
N GLY A 96 14.47 15.66 -10.50
CA GLY A 96 13.90 14.35 -10.82
C GLY A 96 13.62 13.46 -9.62
N ILE A 97 13.61 12.16 -9.85
CA ILE A 97 13.35 11.18 -8.80
C ILE A 97 14.66 10.64 -8.27
N CYS A 98 14.78 10.62 -6.94
CA CYS A 98 15.90 10.02 -6.22
C CYS A 98 15.47 8.72 -5.55
N VAL A 99 16.34 7.72 -5.59
CA VAL A 99 16.22 6.45 -4.88
C VAL A 99 17.17 6.48 -3.70
N PHE A 100 16.63 6.47 -2.49
CA PHE A 100 17.39 6.32 -1.27
C PHE A 100 17.38 4.85 -0.85
N PHE A 101 18.49 4.34 -0.37
CA PHE A 101 18.59 2.97 0.12
C PHE A 101 19.76 2.80 1.08
N MET A 102 19.64 1.80 1.94
CA MET A 102 20.72 1.37 2.83
C MET A 102 21.50 0.22 2.20
N THR A 103 22.79 0.25 2.36
CA THR A 103 23.62 -0.93 2.16
C THR A 103 24.36 -1.30 3.44
N LYS A 104 24.48 -2.59 3.69
CA LYS A 104 25.30 -3.11 4.77
C LYS A 104 26.45 -3.90 4.17
N ASP A 105 27.65 -3.46 4.47
CA ASP A 105 28.86 -4.14 4.10
C ASP A 105 29.00 -5.42 4.94
N THR A 106 29.06 -6.57 4.30
CA THR A 106 29.11 -7.88 4.95
C THR A 106 30.40 -8.13 5.66
N ASP A 107 31.51 -7.54 5.18
CA ASP A 107 32.85 -7.77 5.71
C ASP A 107 33.15 -6.88 6.90
N THR A 108 32.78 -5.61 6.82
CA THR A 108 33.07 -4.62 7.86
C THR A 108 31.90 -4.38 8.81
N GLY A 109 30.69 -4.84 8.45
CA GLY A 109 29.43 -4.60 9.18
C GLY A 109 28.97 -3.14 9.17
N ARG A 110 29.60 -2.28 8.35
CA ARG A 110 29.24 -0.87 8.22
C ARG A 110 27.94 -0.73 7.46
N SER A 111 27.12 0.21 7.92
CA SER A 111 25.87 0.58 7.26
C SER A 111 26.04 1.92 6.54
N ARG A 112 25.59 1.99 5.32
CA ARG A 112 25.66 3.19 4.47
C ARG A 112 24.29 3.59 4.00
N LEU A 113 23.95 4.87 4.10
CA LEU A 113 22.84 5.47 3.39
C LEU A 113 23.34 5.99 2.05
N ASN A 114 22.66 5.58 1.00
CA ASN A 114 22.99 5.94 -0.37
C ASN A 114 21.84 6.69 -1.01
N VAL A 115 22.16 7.53 -2.00
CA VAL A 115 21.22 8.14 -2.93
C VAL A 115 21.64 7.84 -4.35
N TRP A 116 20.66 7.55 -5.18
CA TRP A 116 20.82 7.29 -6.60
C TRP A 116 19.81 8.11 -7.38
N GLU A 117 20.25 8.77 -8.43
CA GLU A 117 19.45 9.54 -9.37
C GLU A 117 19.41 8.78 -10.69
N PRO A 118 18.37 7.93 -10.92
CA PRO A 118 18.37 6.97 -12.03
C PRO A 118 18.50 7.59 -13.43
N TYR A 119 18.01 8.82 -13.58
CA TYR A 119 18.04 9.51 -14.88
C TYR A 119 19.30 10.37 -15.10
N GLU A 120 20.03 10.69 -14.02
CA GLU A 120 21.17 11.60 -14.10
C GLU A 120 22.52 10.89 -13.92
N SER A 121 22.57 9.88 -13.06
CA SER A 121 23.82 9.18 -12.77
C SER A 121 23.68 7.67 -12.92
N GLY A 122 24.67 7.05 -13.57
CA GLY A 122 24.77 5.59 -13.66
C GLY A 122 25.18 4.93 -12.34
N ASP A 123 25.55 5.72 -11.32
CA ASP A 123 26.05 5.25 -10.02
C ASP A 123 25.39 6.00 -8.86
N HIS A 124 25.58 5.49 -7.66
CA HIS A 124 25.04 6.06 -6.44
C HIS A 124 26.09 6.82 -5.65
N ARG A 125 25.63 7.73 -4.78
CA ARG A 125 26.48 8.47 -3.84
C ARG A 125 26.19 8.04 -2.42
N ILE A 126 27.24 7.88 -1.62
CA ILE A 126 27.13 7.59 -0.19
C ILE A 126 26.87 8.92 0.53
N ILE A 127 25.73 8.99 1.21
CA ILE A 127 25.33 10.13 2.04
C ILE A 127 25.98 10.05 3.41
N ARG A 128 25.89 8.87 4.02
CA ARG A 128 26.37 8.63 5.38
C ARG A 128 26.89 7.22 5.54
N GLU A 129 27.95 7.06 6.29
CA GLU A 129 28.49 5.76 6.69
C GLU A 129 28.64 5.71 8.21
N GLU A 130 28.14 4.64 8.83
CA GLU A 130 28.22 4.39 10.27
C GLU A 130 28.71 2.96 10.56
N LYS A 131 29.45 2.82 11.67
CA LYS A 131 29.93 1.49 12.13
C LYS A 131 28.83 0.58 12.66
N ARG A 132 27.71 1.16 13.07
CA ARG A 132 26.55 0.43 13.59
C ARG A 132 25.37 0.64 12.68
N SER A 133 24.43 -0.31 12.67
CA SER A 133 23.20 -0.17 11.90
C SER A 133 22.40 1.02 12.41
N PHE A 134 21.80 1.74 11.49
CA PHE A 134 20.87 2.83 11.72
C PHE A 134 19.68 2.67 10.78
N GLN A 135 18.69 3.48 10.98
CA GLN A 135 17.51 3.57 10.11
C GLN A 135 17.41 4.99 9.58
N TYR A 136 16.62 5.17 8.54
CA TYR A 136 16.35 6.49 8.02
C TYR A 136 14.89 6.61 7.57
N CYS A 137 14.43 7.85 7.51
CA CYS A 137 13.21 8.20 6.81
C CYS A 137 13.48 9.38 5.87
N THR A 138 12.75 9.44 4.79
CA THR A 138 12.76 10.57 3.87
C THR A 138 11.45 11.31 3.97
N LEU A 139 11.52 12.63 4.03
CA LEU A 139 10.40 13.54 3.99
C LEU A 139 10.56 14.44 2.77
N GLN A 140 9.52 14.53 1.98
CA GLN A 140 9.53 15.46 0.86
C GLN A 140 8.91 16.78 1.30
N LEU A 141 9.65 17.86 1.15
CA LEU A 141 9.24 19.22 1.44
C LEU A 141 9.39 20.02 0.15
N ASP A 142 8.32 20.22 -0.58
CA ASP A 142 8.30 20.89 -1.89
C ASP A 142 9.37 20.28 -2.84
N ASN A 143 10.39 21.09 -3.20
CA ASN A 143 11.48 20.68 -4.09
C ASN A 143 12.72 20.14 -3.33
N THR A 144 12.60 19.90 -2.03
CA THR A 144 13.69 19.40 -1.18
C THR A 144 13.33 18.07 -0.57
N ILE A 145 14.34 17.25 -0.32
CA ILE A 145 14.19 15.99 0.39
C ILE A 145 14.98 16.08 1.69
N LEU A 146 14.27 15.92 2.81
CA LEU A 146 14.89 15.76 4.11
C LEU A 146 15.09 14.27 4.37
N ALA A 147 16.32 13.86 4.60
CA ALA A 147 16.67 12.54 5.08
C ALA A 147 17.06 12.62 6.55
N VAL A 148 16.33 11.94 7.42
CA VAL A 148 16.61 11.85 8.85
C VAL A 148 17.16 10.47 9.17
N LEU A 149 18.33 10.41 9.76
CA LEU A 149 19.00 9.19 10.19
C LEU A 149 18.82 9.03 11.70
N TYR A 150 18.39 7.86 12.14
CA TYR A 150 18.12 7.61 13.55
C TYR A 150 18.51 6.19 13.98
N ARG A 151 18.75 6.02 15.27
CA ARG A 151 19.00 4.73 15.93
C ARG A 151 18.07 4.62 17.14
N GLY A 152 17.05 3.78 17.03
CA GLY A 152 16.01 3.71 18.04
C GLY A 152 15.26 5.05 18.16
N ARG A 153 15.49 5.80 19.26
CA ARG A 153 14.92 7.14 19.48
C ARG A 153 15.94 8.28 19.30
N GLU A 154 17.18 7.96 19.01
CA GLU A 154 18.25 8.95 18.85
C GLU A 154 18.37 9.38 17.39
N ILE A 155 18.26 10.68 17.12
CA ILE A 155 18.54 11.26 15.81
C ILE A 155 20.06 11.38 15.68
N LEU A 156 20.62 10.72 14.66
CA LEU A 156 22.04 10.75 14.39
C LEU A 156 22.44 11.93 13.49
N SER A 157 21.61 12.22 12.52
CA SER A 157 21.85 13.29 11.55
C SER A 157 20.57 13.60 10.79
N ALA A 158 20.45 14.84 10.34
CA ALA A 158 19.45 15.25 9.38
C ALA A 158 20.14 15.95 8.22
N CYS A 159 19.82 15.56 7.00
CA CYS A 159 20.43 16.06 5.78
C CYS A 159 19.36 16.56 4.84
N ILE A 160 19.58 17.67 4.17
CA ILE A 160 18.72 18.17 3.10
C ILE A 160 19.39 17.87 1.76
N TRP A 161 18.63 17.24 0.88
CA TRP A 161 18.98 17.06 -0.52
C TRP A 161 18.34 18.16 -1.34
N VAL A 162 19.17 19.05 -1.91
CA VAL A 162 18.73 20.19 -2.74
C VAL A 162 19.64 20.26 -3.96
N GLU A 163 19.05 20.27 -5.15
CA GLU A 163 19.79 20.47 -6.42
C GLU A 163 21.00 19.52 -6.61
N GLY A 164 20.85 18.26 -6.22
CA GLY A 164 21.94 17.28 -6.34
C GLY A 164 23.01 17.39 -5.27
N GLU A 165 22.89 18.31 -4.30
CA GLU A 165 23.80 18.47 -3.18
C GLU A 165 23.17 18.05 -1.85
N LEU A 166 23.96 17.33 -1.05
CA LEU A 166 23.60 17.02 0.31
C LEU A 166 24.18 18.08 1.25
N ARG A 167 23.32 18.68 2.04
CA ARG A 167 23.74 19.62 3.09
C ARG A 167 23.33 19.07 4.45
N ASP A 168 24.31 18.86 5.32
CA ASP A 168 24.02 18.53 6.71
C ASP A 168 23.33 19.70 7.40
N ILE A 169 22.20 19.41 8.03
CA ILE A 169 21.52 20.39 8.90
C ILE A 169 22.15 20.21 10.28
N VAL A 170 23.22 20.92 10.56
CA VAL A 170 23.94 20.81 11.84
C VAL A 170 24.01 22.16 12.50
N THR A 171 22.93 22.55 13.20
CA THR A 171 23.04 23.48 14.32
C THR A 171 22.24 22.93 15.50
N PRO A 172 22.62 23.22 16.77
CA PRO A 172 21.81 22.80 17.95
C PRO A 172 20.35 23.23 17.87
N GLU A 173 20.07 24.41 17.30
CA GLU A 173 18.71 24.93 17.08
C GLU A 173 17.93 24.14 15.99
N GLN A 174 18.65 23.53 15.06
CA GLN A 174 18.07 22.70 14.01
C GLN A 174 17.80 21.26 14.48
N ASN A 175 18.55 20.76 15.47
CA ASN A 175 18.24 19.50 16.14
C ASN A 175 16.87 19.60 16.85
N GLU A 176 16.59 20.68 17.57
CA GLU A 176 15.28 20.88 18.18
C GLU A 176 14.12 20.93 17.17
N ARG A 177 14.39 21.46 16.00
CA ARG A 177 13.38 21.49 14.91
C ARG A 177 13.22 20.14 14.25
N ALA A 178 14.30 19.37 14.08
CA ALA A 178 14.27 17.99 13.62
C ALA A 178 13.57 17.08 14.64
N ASP A 179 13.82 17.28 15.93
CA ASP A 179 13.15 16.56 17.02
C ASP A 179 11.63 16.84 17.02
N ARG A 180 11.21 18.10 16.86
CA ARG A 180 9.78 18.45 16.76
C ARG A 180 9.13 17.83 15.53
N LEU A 181 9.78 17.90 14.36
CA LEU A 181 9.28 17.27 13.15
C LEU A 181 9.19 15.74 13.28
N PHE A 182 10.12 15.15 14.02
CA PHE A 182 10.08 13.70 14.29
C PHE A 182 8.94 13.35 15.24
N GLU A 183 8.70 14.15 16.28
CA GLU A 183 7.55 14.00 17.19
C GLU A 183 6.22 14.18 16.45
N GLU A 184 6.12 15.16 15.56
CA GLU A 184 4.96 15.37 14.71
C GLU A 184 4.72 14.17 13.79
N LEU A 185 5.77 13.62 13.17
CA LEU A 185 5.70 12.42 12.33
C LEU A 185 5.31 11.16 13.10
N GLU A 186 5.83 10.99 14.32
CA GLU A 186 5.40 9.88 15.17
C GLU A 186 3.93 10.03 15.56
N LEU A 187 3.50 11.24 15.87
CA LEU A 187 2.10 11.54 16.18
C LEU A 187 1.18 11.27 14.97
N GLU A 188 1.56 11.73 13.78
CA GLU A 188 0.82 11.42 12.55
C GLU A 188 0.76 9.92 12.25
N ARG A 189 1.86 9.20 12.46
CA ARG A 189 1.89 7.74 12.32
C ARG A 189 1.00 7.05 13.33
N GLN A 190 0.96 7.57 14.54
CA GLN A 190 0.11 7.02 15.60
C GLN A 190 -1.37 7.28 15.29
N THR A 191 -1.72 8.50 14.90
CA THR A 191 -3.09 8.84 14.48
C THR A 191 -3.53 8.02 13.26
N ALA A 192 -2.67 7.86 12.25
CA ALA A 192 -2.97 7.02 11.09
C ALA A 192 -3.15 5.53 11.45
N ARG A 193 -2.44 5.03 12.46
CA ARG A 193 -2.65 3.66 12.97
C ARG A 193 -3.99 3.55 13.68
N GLU A 194 -4.32 4.51 14.55
CA GLU A 194 -5.58 4.55 15.26
C GLU A 194 -6.79 4.66 14.31
N GLU A 195 -6.69 5.51 13.28
CA GLU A 195 -7.70 5.61 12.23
C GLU A 195 -7.86 4.30 11.45
N LYS A 196 -6.76 3.64 11.14
CA LYS A 196 -6.79 2.34 10.46
C LYS A 196 -7.45 1.27 11.32
N GLU A 197 -7.11 1.22 12.61
CA GLU A 197 -7.74 0.29 13.57
C GLU A 197 -9.24 0.58 13.73
N LEU A 198 -9.61 1.87 13.81
CA LEU A 198 -11.02 2.27 13.90
C LEU A 198 -11.78 1.87 12.64
N THR A 199 -11.18 2.07 11.47
CA THR A 199 -11.78 1.68 10.18
C THR A 199 -11.96 0.17 10.09
N GLU A 200 -10.98 -0.60 10.56
CA GLU A 200 -11.07 -2.06 10.57
C GLU A 200 -12.14 -2.57 11.55
N ARG A 201 -12.26 -1.95 12.74
CA ARG A 201 -13.34 -2.26 13.71
C ARG A 201 -14.71 -1.99 13.10
N LYS A 202 -14.90 -0.80 12.49
CA LYS A 202 -16.16 -0.47 11.80
C LYS A 202 -16.49 -1.45 10.68
N ARG A 203 -15.48 -1.86 9.91
CA ARG A 203 -15.65 -2.86 8.86
C ARG A 203 -16.13 -4.19 9.44
N GLN A 204 -15.52 -4.66 10.53
CA GLN A 204 -15.94 -5.90 11.21
C GLN A 204 -17.37 -5.81 11.76
N GLU A 205 -17.75 -4.66 12.34
CA GLU A 205 -19.12 -4.40 12.78
C GLU A 205 -20.11 -4.46 11.61
N TYR A 206 -19.79 -3.81 10.49
CA TYR A 206 -20.65 -3.89 9.28
C TYR A 206 -20.75 -5.32 8.73
N GLU A 207 -19.66 -6.07 8.70
CA GLU A 207 -19.68 -7.46 8.26
C GLU A 207 -20.56 -8.34 9.18
N GLN A 208 -20.51 -8.10 10.50
CA GLN A 208 -21.39 -8.80 11.45
C GLN A 208 -22.85 -8.44 11.23
N LEU A 209 -23.17 -7.16 11.06
CA LEU A 209 -24.53 -6.68 10.76
C LEU A 209 -25.06 -7.29 9.45
N LEU A 210 -24.26 -7.31 8.41
CA LEU A 210 -24.60 -7.93 7.13
C LEU A 210 -24.91 -9.44 7.27
N ARG A 211 -24.13 -10.15 8.08
CA ARG A 211 -24.38 -11.58 8.37
C ARG A 211 -25.70 -11.78 9.12
N GLN A 212 -25.99 -10.89 10.09
CA GLN A 212 -27.25 -10.92 10.83
C GLN A 212 -28.43 -10.68 9.89
N TYR A 213 -28.42 -9.62 9.08
CA TYR A 213 -29.48 -9.34 8.12
C TYR A 213 -29.65 -10.46 7.08
N ALA A 214 -28.55 -11.04 6.61
CA ALA A 214 -28.63 -12.19 5.71
C ALA A 214 -29.26 -13.42 6.37
N GLY A 215 -29.11 -13.58 7.69
CA GLY A 215 -29.80 -14.59 8.48
C GLY A 215 -31.30 -14.32 8.57
N GLU A 216 -31.68 -13.08 8.91
CA GLU A 216 -33.08 -12.65 9.00
C GLU A 216 -33.81 -12.80 7.67
N ILE A 217 -33.18 -12.38 6.57
CA ILE A 217 -33.76 -12.54 5.22
C ILE A 217 -34.00 -14.02 4.89
N ARG A 218 -33.06 -14.89 5.22
CA ARG A 218 -33.22 -16.34 5.01
C ARG A 218 -34.36 -16.89 5.83
N TYR A 219 -34.49 -16.47 7.09
CA TYR A 219 -35.58 -16.90 7.96
C TYR A 219 -36.94 -16.43 7.42
N VAL A 220 -37.05 -15.15 7.03
CA VAL A 220 -38.29 -14.61 6.44
C VAL A 220 -38.63 -15.34 5.16
N LYS A 221 -37.64 -15.59 4.30
CA LYS A 221 -37.89 -16.35 3.06
C LYS A 221 -38.42 -17.75 3.36
N GLN A 222 -37.82 -18.47 4.29
CA GLN A 222 -38.30 -19.79 4.70
C GLN A 222 -39.75 -19.73 5.18
N LYS A 223 -40.12 -18.71 5.96
CA LYS A 223 -41.49 -18.53 6.44
C LYS A 223 -42.50 -18.24 5.29
N TYR A 224 -42.06 -17.47 4.30
CA TYR A 224 -42.88 -17.26 3.08
C TYR A 224 -43.08 -18.56 2.29
N ASP A 225 -42.04 -19.36 2.14
CA ASP A 225 -42.14 -20.66 1.43
C ASP A 225 -43.08 -21.62 2.19
N GLU A 226 -42.98 -21.70 3.53
CA GLU A 226 -43.90 -22.49 4.38
C GLU A 226 -45.37 -22.03 4.22
N LEU A 227 -45.60 -20.70 4.20
CA LEU A 227 -46.94 -20.13 4.01
C LEU A 227 -47.48 -20.41 2.60
N ALA A 228 -46.63 -20.34 1.58
CA ALA A 228 -47.01 -20.65 0.21
C ALA A 228 -47.44 -22.11 0.07
N GLU A 229 -46.68 -23.04 0.65
CA GLU A 229 -47.05 -24.46 0.68
C GLU A 229 -48.40 -24.69 1.43
N TYR A 230 -48.57 -23.98 2.54
CA TYR A 230 -49.83 -24.07 3.28
C TYR A 230 -51.02 -23.55 2.47
N ALA A 231 -50.84 -22.41 1.80
CA ALA A 231 -51.86 -21.85 0.91
C ALA A 231 -52.25 -22.80 -0.24
N GLU A 232 -51.23 -23.44 -0.86
CA GLU A 232 -51.48 -24.46 -1.90
C GLU A 232 -52.27 -25.66 -1.35
N LYS A 233 -51.92 -26.16 -0.15
CA LYS A 233 -52.65 -27.26 0.50
C LYS A 233 -54.10 -26.87 0.76
N LEU A 234 -54.34 -25.65 1.26
CA LEU A 234 -55.70 -25.13 1.46
C LEU A 234 -56.48 -25.04 0.14
N GLN A 235 -55.85 -24.51 -0.91
CA GLN A 235 -56.53 -24.43 -2.23
C GLN A 235 -56.92 -25.81 -2.76
N ARG A 236 -56.05 -26.81 -2.62
CA ARG A 236 -56.36 -28.19 -3.01
C ARG A 236 -57.50 -28.76 -2.19
N ALA A 237 -57.52 -28.54 -0.87
CA ALA A 237 -58.57 -28.99 0.02
C ALA A 237 -59.92 -28.33 -0.32
N VAL A 238 -59.93 -27.03 -0.56
CA VAL A 238 -61.15 -26.29 -0.99
C VAL A 238 -61.66 -26.80 -2.34
N LYS A 239 -60.75 -27.07 -3.29
CA LYS A 239 -61.11 -27.63 -4.59
C LYS A 239 -61.74 -29.02 -4.45
N GLN A 240 -61.17 -29.92 -3.67
CA GLN A 240 -61.68 -31.25 -3.39
C GLN A 240 -63.08 -31.19 -2.70
N TRP A 241 -63.19 -30.30 -1.70
CA TRP A 241 -64.48 -30.12 -1.00
C TRP A 241 -65.52 -29.58 -1.91
N ARG A 242 -65.20 -28.65 -2.81
CA ARG A 242 -66.14 -28.13 -3.83
C ARG A 242 -66.53 -29.20 -4.82
N GLU A 243 -65.70 -30.05 -5.29
CA GLU A 243 -65.96 -31.18 -6.19
C GLU A 243 -66.95 -32.17 -5.52
N GLN A 244 -66.66 -32.54 -4.26
CA GLN A 244 -67.55 -33.41 -3.49
C GLN A 244 -68.93 -32.79 -3.27
N TYR A 245 -69.01 -31.51 -2.94
CA TYR A 245 -70.27 -30.80 -2.72
C TYR A 245 -71.09 -30.66 -3.99
N MET A 246 -70.46 -30.53 -5.15
CA MET A 246 -71.15 -30.48 -6.42
C MET A 246 -71.68 -31.87 -6.83
N GLU A 247 -71.00 -32.94 -6.54
CA GLU A 247 -71.45 -34.31 -6.75
C GLU A 247 -72.70 -34.69 -5.88
N GLU A 248 -72.81 -34.13 -4.67
CA GLU A 248 -73.96 -34.33 -3.78
C GLU A 248 -75.21 -33.56 -4.20
N ILE A 249 -75.07 -32.50 -4.99
CA ILE A 249 -76.18 -31.67 -5.45
C ILE A 249 -76.83 -32.23 -6.78
N ASP A 250 -76.01 -32.97 -7.55
CA ASP A 250 -76.47 -33.55 -8.84
C ASP A 250 -77.14 -34.91 -8.67
N ILE A 251 -77.50 -35.33 -7.42
CA ILE A 251 -78.38 -36.45 -7.09
C ILE A 251 -79.78 -35.94 -6.72
#